data_cb351df5add91d58fc63abe04cefa2e9
#
_entry.id   cb351df5add91d58fc63abe04cefa2e9
#
_cell.length_a   1.000
_cell.length_b   1.000
_cell.length_c   1.000
_cell.angle_alpha   90.00
_cell.angle_beta   90.00
_cell.angle_gamma   90.00
#
_symmetry.space_group_name_H-M   'P 1'
#
loop_
_entity.id
_entity.type
_entity.pdbx_description
1 polymer ?
#
loop_
_entity_poly.entity_id
_entity_poly.type
_entity_poly.pdbx_seq_one_letter_code
_entity_poly.pdbx_strand_id
1 'polypeptide(L)'
;MDFGTVFLILMLVIIAIVVGVGITLAVLVSRGVLSLAKMSKPKIESAKRSALKVRAETSAGPVGAILKQRVALAESLDATRRSLGVARSTGQYTGNLESIFATLEQAGTVVEHQLLVAQQEPDASIQAVYAKTLGVQVEQITKTATGVRNALASTGAPAGSADLKDLTRTLEIEATMLKNWSKTYTELGGE
;
A
#
# COMPACT_ATOMS: atom_id res chain seq x y z
N MET A 1 52.83 28.73 -28.64
CA MET A 1 52.07 27.73 -27.84
C MET A 1 51.64 26.62 -28.80
N ASP A 2 52.30 25.46 -28.65
CA ASP A 2 52.05 24.34 -29.57
C ASP A 2 50.68 23.78 -29.41
N PHE A 3 49.99 23.52 -30.53
CA PHE A 3 48.63 22.99 -30.57
C PHE A 3 48.46 21.74 -29.70
N GLY A 4 49.53 20.95 -29.54
CA GLY A 4 49.60 19.78 -28.68
C GLY A 4 49.48 20.07 -27.18
N THR A 5 50.11 21.15 -26.71
CA THR A 5 50.06 21.54 -25.28
C THR A 5 48.68 22.07 -24.89
N VAL A 6 48.02 22.81 -25.77
CA VAL A 6 46.63 23.28 -25.53
C VAL A 6 45.66 22.11 -25.48
N PHE A 7 45.79 21.14 -26.39
CA PHE A 7 44.95 19.94 -26.41
C PHE A 7 45.17 19.08 -25.17
N LEU A 8 46.41 18.93 -24.71
CA LEU A 8 46.74 18.14 -23.52
C LEU A 8 46.19 18.79 -22.25
N ILE A 9 46.24 20.11 -22.12
CA ILE A 9 45.67 20.87 -21.01
C ILE A 9 44.16 20.75 -21.00
N LEU A 10 43.48 20.85 -22.15
CA LEU A 10 42.05 20.74 -22.29
C LEU A 10 41.56 19.32 -21.90
N MET A 11 42.29 18.28 -22.32
CA MET A 11 41.99 16.90 -21.95
C MET A 11 42.14 16.65 -20.44
N LEU A 12 43.17 17.24 -19.81
CA LEU A 12 43.41 17.14 -18.37
C LEU A 12 42.31 17.84 -17.56
N VAL A 13 41.82 18.99 -18.04
CA VAL A 13 40.70 19.71 -17.41
C VAL A 13 39.39 18.89 -17.49
N ILE A 14 39.10 18.28 -18.64
CA ILE A 14 37.90 17.43 -18.81
C ILE A 14 37.98 16.22 -17.88
N ILE A 15 39.13 15.56 -17.78
CA ILE A 15 39.32 14.42 -16.87
C ILE A 15 39.15 14.87 -15.41
N ALA A 16 39.68 16.03 -15.02
CA ALA A 16 39.50 16.56 -13.66
C ALA A 16 38.02 16.84 -13.32
N ILE A 17 37.27 17.38 -14.29
CA ILE A 17 35.83 17.63 -14.13
C ILE A 17 35.05 16.31 -13.98
N VAL A 18 35.32 15.31 -14.82
CA VAL A 18 34.63 14.00 -14.78
C VAL A 18 34.95 13.29 -13.47
N VAL A 19 36.17 13.30 -13.01
CA VAL A 19 36.57 12.70 -11.72
C VAL A 19 35.94 13.48 -10.56
N GLY A 20 35.92 14.80 -10.61
CA GLY A 20 35.28 15.64 -9.58
C GLY A 20 33.80 15.40 -9.46
N VAL A 21 33.08 15.31 -10.58
CA VAL A 21 31.63 14.99 -10.60
C VAL A 21 31.37 13.55 -10.14
N GLY A 22 32.24 12.60 -10.53
CA GLY A 22 32.13 11.21 -10.09
C GLY A 22 32.28 11.06 -8.57
N ILE A 23 33.22 11.76 -7.95
CA ILE A 23 33.45 11.72 -6.50
C ILE A 23 32.30 12.38 -5.74
N THR A 24 31.77 13.51 -6.23
CA THR A 24 30.64 14.20 -5.59
C THR A 24 29.37 13.36 -5.67
N LEU A 25 29.10 12.67 -6.79
CA LEU A 25 27.99 11.73 -6.93
C LEU A 25 28.15 10.50 -6.00
N ALA A 26 29.35 9.94 -5.91
CA ALA A 26 29.63 8.80 -5.02
C ALA A 26 29.45 9.17 -3.54
N VAL A 27 29.88 10.37 -3.11
CA VAL A 27 29.70 10.88 -1.74
C VAL A 27 28.22 11.19 -1.44
N LEU A 28 27.47 11.73 -2.42
CA LEU A 28 26.03 11.97 -2.28
C LEU A 28 25.25 10.66 -2.17
N VAL A 29 25.59 9.66 -2.98
CA VAL A 29 24.96 8.33 -2.92
C VAL A 29 25.31 7.60 -1.62
N SER A 30 26.58 7.63 -1.19
CA SER A 30 26.98 6.96 0.07
C SER A 30 26.39 7.64 1.31
N ARG A 31 26.27 8.98 1.34
CA ARG A 31 25.58 9.70 2.41
C ARG A 31 24.05 9.50 2.36
N GLY A 32 23.47 9.42 1.17
CA GLY A 32 22.05 9.10 0.96
C GLY A 32 21.69 7.69 1.45
N VAL A 33 22.52 6.69 1.15
CA VAL A 33 22.29 5.31 1.60
C VAL A 33 22.45 5.15 3.11
N LEU A 34 23.40 5.83 3.74
CA LEU A 34 23.56 5.81 5.20
C LEU A 34 22.44 6.54 5.94
N SER A 35 21.86 7.60 5.35
CA SER A 35 20.70 8.29 5.93
C SER A 35 19.40 7.49 5.73
N LEU A 36 19.27 6.73 4.62
CA LEU A 36 18.16 5.83 4.37
C LEU A 36 18.17 4.61 5.31
N ALA A 37 19.32 4.08 5.67
CA ALA A 37 19.43 2.98 6.64
C ALA A 37 19.02 3.39 8.06
N LYS A 38 19.09 4.69 8.40
CA LYS A 38 18.61 5.26 9.67
C LYS A 38 17.15 5.74 9.63
N MET A 39 16.51 5.77 8.45
CA MET A 39 15.08 6.07 8.34
C MET A 39 14.30 4.89 8.92
N SER A 40 13.59 5.14 10.01
CA SER A 40 12.67 4.18 10.61
C SER A 40 11.70 3.63 9.56
N LYS A 41 11.43 2.32 9.59
CA LYS A 41 10.51 1.60 8.67
C LYS A 41 9.23 2.38 8.29
N PRO A 42 8.55 3.11 9.20
CA PRO A 42 7.35 3.88 8.85
C PRO A 42 7.56 5.01 7.83
N LYS A 43 8.76 5.62 7.76
CA LYS A 43 9.04 6.68 6.78
C LYS A 43 9.24 6.15 5.37
N ILE A 44 9.79 4.93 5.23
CA ILE A 44 9.97 4.28 3.93
C ILE A 44 8.62 3.85 3.37
N GLU A 45 7.74 3.32 4.21
CA GLU A 45 6.39 2.95 3.79
C GLU A 45 5.54 4.15 3.37
N SER A 46 5.61 5.27 4.12
CA SER A 46 4.89 6.49 3.75
C SER A 46 5.37 7.07 2.42
N ALA A 47 6.69 7.05 2.15
CA ALA A 47 7.25 7.49 0.88
C ALA A 47 6.80 6.59 -0.29
N LYS A 48 6.79 5.26 -0.11
CA LYS A 48 6.28 4.31 -1.12
C LYS A 48 4.80 4.55 -1.43
N ARG A 49 3.98 4.82 -0.41
CA ARG A 49 2.55 5.11 -0.58
C ARG A 49 2.31 6.42 -1.31
N SER A 50 3.06 7.47 -0.98
CA SER A 50 2.96 8.75 -1.68
C SER A 50 3.34 8.59 -3.16
N ALA A 51 4.40 7.84 -3.47
CA ALA A 51 4.80 7.55 -4.83
C ALA A 51 3.74 6.72 -5.58
N LEU A 52 3.12 5.72 -4.91
CA LEU A 52 2.04 4.92 -5.49
C LEU A 52 0.81 5.79 -5.79
N LYS A 53 0.46 6.72 -4.90
CA LYS A 53 -0.67 7.63 -5.07
C LYS A 53 -0.47 8.55 -6.28
N VAL A 54 0.68 9.21 -6.38
CA VAL A 54 1.02 10.05 -7.54
C VAL A 54 0.95 9.23 -8.84
N ARG A 55 1.51 8.03 -8.83
CA ARG A 55 1.47 7.14 -10.00
C ARG A 55 0.04 6.72 -10.35
N ALA A 56 -0.81 6.45 -9.37
CA ALA A 56 -2.22 6.11 -9.57
C ALA A 56 -3.03 7.27 -10.18
N GLU A 57 -2.72 8.51 -9.79
CA GLU A 57 -3.38 9.70 -10.32
C GLU A 57 -2.96 10.01 -11.76
N THR A 58 -1.70 9.74 -12.12
CA THR A 58 -1.14 10.04 -13.45
C THR A 58 -1.31 8.91 -14.46
N SER A 59 -1.60 7.69 -14.02
CA SER A 59 -1.77 6.54 -14.91
C SER A 59 -3.20 6.43 -15.42
N ALA A 60 -3.35 6.23 -16.74
CA ALA A 60 -4.64 6.00 -17.39
C ALA A 60 -4.86 4.50 -17.71
N GLY A 61 -6.10 4.15 -18.07
CA GLY A 61 -6.44 2.79 -18.50
C GLY A 61 -6.48 1.76 -17.37
N PRO A 62 -6.37 0.45 -17.70
CA PRO A 62 -6.48 -0.63 -16.72
C PRO A 62 -5.41 -0.57 -15.62
N VAL A 63 -4.17 -0.21 -15.97
CA VAL A 63 -3.09 -0.03 -15.00
C VAL A 63 -3.45 1.04 -13.97
N GLY A 64 -3.98 2.18 -14.44
CA GLY A 64 -4.43 3.26 -13.56
C GLY A 64 -5.54 2.81 -12.61
N ALA A 65 -6.49 2.00 -13.11
CA ALA A 65 -7.55 1.41 -12.28
C ALA A 65 -6.98 0.50 -11.18
N ILE A 66 -6.05 -0.40 -11.52
CA ILE A 66 -5.38 -1.29 -10.56
C ILE A 66 -4.61 -0.48 -9.51
N LEU A 67 -3.87 0.54 -9.91
CA LEU A 67 -3.12 1.39 -8.98
C LEU A 67 -4.04 2.14 -8.01
N LYS A 68 -5.18 2.64 -8.49
CA LYS A 68 -6.20 3.29 -7.63
C LYS A 68 -6.80 2.32 -6.62
N GLN A 69 -7.07 1.07 -7.04
CA GLN A 69 -7.56 0.02 -6.15
C GLN A 69 -6.54 -0.31 -5.04
N ARG A 70 -5.26 -0.41 -5.39
CA ARG A 70 -4.18 -0.62 -4.42
C ARG A 70 -4.09 0.51 -3.40
N VAL A 71 -4.19 1.76 -3.84
CA VAL A 71 -4.22 2.93 -2.96
C VAL A 71 -5.42 2.88 -2.03
N ALA A 72 -6.63 2.66 -2.57
CA ALA A 72 -7.86 2.61 -1.80
C ALA A 72 -7.84 1.50 -0.72
N LEU A 73 -7.36 0.31 -1.09
CA LEU A 73 -7.20 -0.82 -0.17
C LEU A 73 -6.25 -0.47 0.98
N ALA A 74 -5.06 0.03 0.66
CA ALA A 74 -4.07 0.39 1.66
C ALA A 74 -4.55 1.52 2.59
N GLU A 75 -5.15 2.58 2.05
CA GLU A 75 -5.67 3.71 2.84
C GLU A 75 -6.79 3.27 3.78
N SER A 76 -7.70 2.40 3.32
CA SER A 76 -8.82 1.90 4.12
C SER A 76 -8.35 1.02 5.28
N LEU A 77 -7.46 0.06 5.03
CA LEU A 77 -6.90 -0.81 6.08
C LEU A 77 -6.09 -0.01 7.10
N ASP A 78 -5.29 0.95 6.67
CA ASP A 78 -4.52 1.81 7.56
C ASP A 78 -5.40 2.73 8.41
N ALA A 79 -6.44 3.30 7.83
CA ALA A 79 -7.39 4.11 8.58
C ALA A 79 -8.04 3.29 9.70
N THR A 80 -8.43 2.05 9.39
CA THR A 80 -9.05 1.14 10.36
C THR A 80 -8.07 0.72 11.45
N ARG A 81 -6.82 0.40 11.07
CA ARG A 81 -5.74 0.09 12.04
C ARG A 81 -5.51 1.26 13.01
N ARG A 82 -5.49 2.51 12.52
CA ARG A 82 -5.35 3.69 13.37
C ARG A 82 -6.55 3.86 14.30
N SER A 83 -7.78 3.66 13.81
CA SER A 83 -8.99 3.76 14.64
C SER A 83 -8.99 2.74 15.76
N LEU A 84 -8.62 1.47 15.48
CA LEU A 84 -8.44 0.42 16.50
C LEU A 84 -7.34 0.77 17.49
N GLY A 85 -6.22 1.33 17.01
CA GLY A 85 -5.13 1.78 17.87
C GLY A 85 -5.57 2.89 18.85
N VAL A 86 -6.37 3.85 18.38
CA VAL A 86 -6.93 4.89 19.24
C VAL A 86 -7.91 4.28 20.25
N ALA A 87 -8.86 3.45 19.81
CA ALA A 87 -9.83 2.79 20.70
C ALA A 87 -9.12 2.02 21.83
N ARG A 88 -8.08 1.26 21.48
CA ARG A 88 -7.26 0.53 22.45
C ARG A 88 -6.54 1.46 23.43
N SER A 89 -5.93 2.55 22.95
CA SER A 89 -5.19 3.50 23.81
C SER A 89 -6.10 4.30 24.74
N THR A 90 -7.38 4.46 24.38
CA THR A 90 -8.40 5.14 25.21
C THR A 90 -9.18 4.19 26.11
N GLY A 91 -8.85 2.89 26.12
CA GLY A 91 -9.57 1.87 26.91
C GLY A 91 -10.97 1.59 26.44
N GLN A 92 -11.30 1.96 25.19
CA GLN A 92 -12.60 1.67 24.59
C GLN A 92 -12.73 0.17 24.32
N TYR A 93 -13.90 -0.40 24.59
CA TYR A 93 -14.17 -1.81 24.32
C TYR A 93 -14.24 -2.07 22.81
N THR A 94 -13.32 -2.87 22.30
CA THR A 94 -13.24 -3.23 20.87
C THR A 94 -13.93 -4.55 20.55
N GLY A 95 -14.24 -5.38 21.55
CA GLY A 95 -14.90 -6.66 21.37
C GLY A 95 -14.20 -7.54 20.32
N ASN A 96 -14.98 -8.04 19.37
CA ASN A 96 -14.50 -8.91 18.29
C ASN A 96 -13.96 -8.15 17.06
N LEU A 97 -14.00 -6.80 17.07
CA LEU A 97 -13.60 -5.98 15.92
C LEU A 97 -12.12 -6.14 15.57
N GLU A 98 -11.25 -6.45 16.54
CA GLU A 98 -9.83 -6.73 16.28
C GLU A 98 -9.65 -8.03 15.48
N SER A 99 -10.38 -9.08 15.83
CA SER A 99 -10.36 -10.36 15.12
C SER A 99 -10.91 -10.22 13.69
N ILE A 100 -12.01 -9.48 13.52
CA ILE A 100 -12.58 -9.15 12.22
C ILE A 100 -11.55 -8.40 11.37
N PHE A 101 -10.89 -7.40 11.96
CA PHE A 101 -9.88 -6.62 11.24
C PHE A 101 -8.66 -7.45 10.86
N ALA A 102 -8.19 -8.35 11.73
CA ALA A 102 -7.09 -9.27 11.39
C ALA A 102 -7.44 -10.14 10.16
N THR A 103 -8.68 -10.60 10.07
CA THR A 103 -9.17 -11.33 8.89
C THR A 103 -9.19 -10.46 7.63
N LEU A 104 -9.61 -9.18 7.76
CA LEU A 104 -9.56 -8.22 6.64
C LEU A 104 -8.13 -7.92 6.18
N GLU A 105 -7.18 -7.82 7.10
CA GLU A 105 -5.76 -7.62 6.76
C GLU A 105 -5.20 -8.80 5.97
N GLN A 106 -5.55 -10.04 6.35
CA GLN A 106 -5.16 -11.23 5.59
C GLN A 106 -5.75 -11.23 4.18
N ALA A 107 -7.06 -10.98 4.06
CA ALA A 107 -7.72 -10.88 2.75
C ALA A 107 -7.12 -9.74 1.92
N GLY A 108 -6.86 -8.59 2.53
CA GLY A 108 -6.23 -7.44 1.88
C GLY A 108 -4.83 -7.75 1.35
N THR A 109 -4.04 -8.54 2.07
CA THR A 109 -2.71 -8.97 1.62
C THR A 109 -2.80 -9.85 0.37
N VAL A 110 -3.75 -10.77 0.31
CA VAL A 110 -3.98 -11.63 -0.86
C VAL A 110 -4.40 -10.79 -2.06
N VAL A 111 -5.36 -9.88 -1.89
CA VAL A 111 -5.83 -8.99 -2.98
C VAL A 111 -4.72 -8.06 -3.45
N GLU A 112 -3.91 -7.49 -2.55
CA GLU A 112 -2.76 -6.65 -2.91
C GLU A 112 -1.76 -7.42 -3.77
N HIS A 113 -1.46 -8.68 -3.42
CA HIS A 113 -0.59 -9.52 -4.23
C HIS A 113 -1.17 -9.78 -5.63
N GLN A 114 -2.47 -10.06 -5.73
CA GLN A 114 -3.14 -10.26 -7.02
C GLN A 114 -3.15 -9.00 -7.87
N LEU A 115 -3.37 -7.81 -7.25
CA LEU A 115 -3.28 -6.53 -7.93
C LEU A 115 -1.86 -6.25 -8.45
N LEU A 116 -0.82 -6.68 -7.72
CA LEU A 116 0.57 -6.60 -8.17
C LEU A 116 0.81 -7.47 -9.40
N VAL A 117 0.32 -8.70 -9.41
CA VAL A 117 0.40 -9.61 -10.57
C VAL A 117 -0.37 -9.03 -11.75
N ALA A 118 -1.61 -8.60 -11.55
CA ALA A 118 -2.44 -7.99 -12.57
C ALA A 118 -1.81 -6.71 -13.17
N GLN A 119 -1.05 -5.96 -12.39
CA GLN A 119 -0.33 -4.77 -12.87
C GLN A 119 0.80 -5.12 -13.85
N GLN A 120 1.35 -6.34 -13.77
CA GLN A 120 2.44 -6.83 -14.62
C GLN A 120 1.92 -7.52 -15.91
N GLU A 121 0.61 -7.72 -16.02
CA GLU A 121 -0.01 -8.31 -17.21
C GLU A 121 0.25 -7.45 -18.44
N PRO A 122 0.88 -8.00 -19.51
CA PRO A 122 1.21 -7.24 -20.69
C PRO A 122 -0.02 -6.98 -21.60
N ASP A 123 -1.06 -7.81 -21.53
CA ASP A 123 -2.28 -7.65 -22.32
C ASP A 123 -3.27 -6.72 -21.60
N ALA A 124 -3.53 -5.55 -22.18
CA ALA A 124 -4.43 -4.55 -21.62
C ALA A 124 -5.88 -5.04 -21.49
N SER A 125 -6.33 -5.97 -22.34
CA SER A 125 -7.69 -6.54 -22.29
C SER A 125 -7.83 -7.50 -21.10
N ILE A 126 -6.86 -8.37 -20.89
CA ILE A 126 -6.77 -9.25 -19.72
C ILE A 126 -6.61 -8.43 -18.45
N GLN A 127 -5.75 -7.41 -18.47
CA GLN A 127 -5.56 -6.49 -17.36
C GLN A 127 -6.85 -5.77 -16.97
N ALA A 128 -7.70 -5.38 -17.93
CA ALA A 128 -9.01 -4.78 -17.66
C ALA A 128 -9.97 -5.76 -16.97
N VAL A 129 -9.94 -7.04 -17.34
CA VAL A 129 -10.71 -8.09 -16.66
C VAL A 129 -10.25 -8.24 -15.20
N TYR A 130 -8.94 -8.30 -14.95
CA TYR A 130 -8.39 -8.33 -13.59
C TYR A 130 -8.81 -7.09 -12.79
N ALA A 131 -8.68 -5.89 -13.36
CA ALA A 131 -9.09 -4.65 -12.71
C ALA A 131 -10.56 -4.68 -12.27
N LYS A 132 -11.45 -5.19 -13.13
CA LYS A 132 -12.89 -5.32 -12.81
C LYS A 132 -13.14 -6.34 -11.70
N THR A 133 -12.56 -7.52 -11.81
CA THR A 133 -12.79 -8.62 -10.85
C THR A 133 -12.22 -8.30 -9.48
N LEU A 134 -10.94 -7.85 -9.43
CA LEU A 134 -10.29 -7.48 -8.17
C LEU A 134 -10.91 -6.22 -7.56
N GLY A 135 -11.45 -5.32 -8.40
CA GLY A 135 -12.16 -4.12 -7.93
C GLY A 135 -13.34 -4.42 -7.02
N VAL A 136 -14.12 -5.46 -7.33
CA VAL A 136 -15.24 -5.90 -6.48
C VAL A 136 -14.74 -6.35 -5.10
N GLN A 137 -13.61 -7.05 -5.06
CA GLN A 137 -13.03 -7.54 -3.81
C GLN A 137 -12.44 -6.40 -2.97
N VAL A 138 -11.76 -5.45 -3.61
CA VAL A 138 -11.28 -4.23 -2.94
C VAL A 138 -12.44 -3.44 -2.37
N GLU A 139 -13.53 -3.29 -3.12
CA GLU A 139 -14.74 -2.61 -2.64
C GLU A 139 -15.33 -3.30 -1.41
N GLN A 140 -15.44 -4.64 -1.44
CA GLN A 140 -15.95 -5.41 -0.30
C GLN A 140 -15.06 -5.23 0.94
N ILE A 141 -13.74 -5.35 0.81
CA ILE A 141 -12.81 -5.17 1.94
C ILE A 141 -12.89 -3.74 2.49
N THR A 142 -12.91 -2.73 1.62
CA THR A 142 -12.98 -1.33 2.05
C THR A 142 -14.30 -0.97 2.71
N LYS A 143 -15.40 -1.54 2.24
CA LYS A 143 -16.73 -1.42 2.85
C LYS A 143 -16.76 -2.04 4.25
N THR A 144 -16.27 -3.27 4.40
CA THR A 144 -16.22 -3.95 5.71
C THR A 144 -15.28 -3.23 6.68
N ALA A 145 -14.12 -2.74 6.20
CA ALA A 145 -13.21 -1.93 7.00
C ALA A 145 -13.87 -0.61 7.47
N THR A 146 -14.72 -0.01 6.64
CA THR A 146 -15.52 1.16 7.03
C THR A 146 -16.56 0.80 8.08
N GLY A 147 -17.21 -0.36 7.96
CA GLY A 147 -18.11 -0.91 8.96
C GLY A 147 -17.44 -1.08 10.33
N VAL A 148 -16.23 -1.61 10.37
CA VAL A 148 -15.42 -1.71 11.61
C VAL A 148 -15.21 -0.33 12.24
N ARG A 149 -14.85 0.70 11.45
CA ARG A 149 -14.68 2.07 11.97
C ARG A 149 -15.99 2.66 12.52
N ASN A 150 -17.10 2.41 11.82
CA ASN A 150 -18.41 2.86 12.28
C ASN A 150 -18.83 2.16 13.58
N ALA A 151 -18.59 0.85 13.70
CA ALA A 151 -18.83 0.11 14.93
C ALA A 151 -18.00 0.68 16.09
N LEU A 152 -16.71 0.99 15.87
CA LEU A 152 -15.89 1.65 16.88
C LEU A 152 -16.43 3.02 17.29
N ALA A 153 -16.86 3.84 16.34
CA ALA A 153 -17.46 5.14 16.64
C ALA A 153 -18.76 5.01 17.46
N SER A 154 -19.55 3.97 17.20
CA SER A 154 -20.80 3.70 17.92
C SER A 154 -20.57 3.19 19.33
N THR A 155 -19.47 2.48 19.62
CA THR A 155 -19.15 2.04 21.00
C THR A 155 -18.79 3.20 21.93
N GLY A 156 -18.38 4.34 21.39
CA GLY A 156 -18.13 5.58 22.14
C GLY A 156 -19.40 6.41 22.44
N ALA A 157 -20.54 6.07 21.85
CA ALA A 157 -21.79 6.78 22.04
C ALA A 157 -22.71 5.99 22.99
N PRO A 158 -23.55 6.63 23.82
CA PRO A 158 -24.44 5.96 24.77
C PRO A 158 -25.64 5.25 24.11
N ALA A 159 -25.59 4.96 22.80
CA ALA A 159 -26.71 4.40 22.04
C ALA A 159 -26.54 2.89 21.77
N GLY A 160 -27.54 2.11 22.24
CA GLY A 160 -27.98 0.86 21.65
C GLY A 160 -26.98 -0.31 21.56
N SER A 161 -26.74 -1.02 22.66
CA SER A 161 -25.96 -2.28 22.64
C SER A 161 -26.53 -3.36 21.70
N ALA A 162 -27.78 -3.26 21.28
CA ALA A 162 -28.42 -4.19 20.33
C ALA A 162 -27.95 -3.95 18.90
N ASP A 163 -27.97 -2.71 18.41
CA ASP A 163 -27.52 -2.36 17.06
C ASP A 163 -26.04 -2.68 16.84
N LEU A 164 -25.23 -2.53 17.89
CA LEU A 164 -23.81 -2.84 17.86
C LEU A 164 -23.56 -4.34 17.71
N LYS A 165 -24.39 -5.15 18.36
CA LYS A 165 -24.31 -6.61 18.32
C LYS A 165 -24.67 -7.15 16.92
N ASP A 166 -25.70 -6.59 16.31
CA ASP A 166 -26.14 -6.97 14.97
C ASP A 166 -25.14 -6.52 13.91
N LEU A 167 -24.58 -5.30 14.05
CA LEU A 167 -23.54 -4.80 13.18
C LEU A 167 -22.27 -5.66 13.27
N THR A 168 -21.83 -6.01 14.48
CA THR A 168 -20.68 -6.88 14.70
C THR A 168 -20.88 -8.25 14.08
N ARG A 169 -22.07 -8.83 14.23
CA ARG A 169 -22.42 -10.12 13.62
C ARG A 169 -22.39 -10.06 12.10
N THR A 170 -22.89 -9.00 11.50
CA THR A 170 -22.84 -8.80 10.04
C THR A 170 -21.38 -8.72 9.55
N LEU A 171 -20.54 -7.95 10.25
CA LEU A 171 -19.13 -7.81 9.94
C LEU A 171 -18.36 -9.13 10.09
N GLU A 172 -18.71 -9.97 11.07
CA GLU A 172 -18.13 -11.32 11.20
C GLU A 172 -18.46 -12.22 10.02
N ILE A 173 -19.71 -12.17 9.55
CA ILE A 173 -20.13 -12.93 8.38
C ILE A 173 -19.38 -12.47 7.15
N GLU A 174 -19.29 -11.16 6.90
CA GLU A 174 -18.55 -10.59 5.78
C GLU A 174 -17.05 -10.93 5.84
N ALA A 175 -16.43 -10.82 7.01
CA ALA A 175 -15.02 -11.18 7.20
C ALA A 175 -14.76 -12.67 6.96
N THR A 176 -15.70 -13.55 7.40
CA THR A 176 -15.61 -15.00 7.18
C THR A 176 -15.74 -15.34 5.69
N MET A 177 -16.63 -14.68 4.96
CA MET A 177 -16.74 -14.84 3.51
C MET A 177 -15.43 -14.46 2.79
N LEU A 178 -14.84 -13.34 3.17
CA LEU A 178 -13.55 -12.89 2.63
C LEU A 178 -12.41 -13.87 2.94
N LYS A 179 -12.39 -14.43 4.15
CA LYS A 179 -11.42 -15.45 4.55
C LYS A 179 -11.54 -16.74 3.73
N ASN A 180 -12.76 -17.23 3.56
CA ASN A 180 -13.01 -18.44 2.78
C ASN A 180 -12.62 -18.23 1.32
N TRP A 181 -12.96 -17.08 0.78
CA TRP A 181 -12.57 -16.71 -0.56
C TRP A 181 -11.03 -16.63 -0.72
N SER A 182 -10.32 -15.97 0.19
CA SER A 182 -8.86 -15.87 0.15
C SER A 182 -8.19 -17.25 0.27
N LYS A 183 -8.76 -18.16 1.05
CA LYS A 183 -8.27 -19.54 1.20
C LYS A 183 -8.41 -20.33 -0.09
N THR A 184 -9.59 -20.28 -0.73
CA THR A 184 -9.85 -20.95 -2.01
C THR A 184 -8.86 -20.50 -3.09
N TYR A 185 -8.54 -19.20 -3.14
CA TYR A 185 -7.56 -18.67 -4.10
C TYR A 185 -6.13 -19.12 -3.81
N THR A 186 -5.75 -19.22 -2.55
CA THR A 186 -4.41 -19.71 -2.17
C THR A 186 -4.26 -21.20 -2.49
N GLU A 187 -5.33 -21.98 -2.35
CA GLU A 187 -5.35 -23.41 -2.68
C GLU A 187 -5.33 -23.68 -4.20
N LEU A 188 -5.94 -22.79 -4.99
CA LEU A 188 -5.98 -22.93 -6.46
C LEU A 188 -4.73 -22.37 -7.16
N GLY A 189 -3.98 -21.47 -6.53
CA GLY A 189 -2.76 -20.84 -7.06
C GLY A 189 -1.45 -21.43 -6.54
N GLY A 190 -1.50 -22.49 -5.76
CA GLY A 190 -0.37 -23.12 -5.06
C GLY A 190 0.20 -24.37 -5.73
N GLU A 191 -0.06 -24.62 -7.04
CA GLU A 191 0.64 -25.64 -7.84
C GLU A 191 1.63 -25.02 -8.81
#